data_6068fd41fb2ba851e27309897bb32a70
#
_entry.id   6068fd41fb2ba851e27309897bb32a70
#
_cell.length_a   1.000
_cell.length_b   1.000
_cell.length_c   1.000
_cell.angle_alpha   90.00
_cell.angle_beta   90.00
_cell.angle_gamma   90.00
#
_symmetry.space_group_name_H-M   'P 1'
#
loop_
_entity.id
_entity.type
_entity.pdbx_description
1 polymer ?
#
loop_
_entity_poly.entity_id
_entity_poly.type
_entity_poly.pdbx_seq_one_letter_code
_entity_poly.pdbx_strand_id
1 'polypeptide(L)' 'MLTPNETHELLKLHEKLDTLTKALHNLNLKAEVFVVDSSLHEVQVEEIKSDILNTLDKIDQIYTVSVEW' A
#
# COMPACT_ATOMS: atom_id res chain seq x y z
N MET A 1 23.17 1.85 7.03
CA MET A 1 22.52 2.82 7.94
C MET A 1 21.65 3.78 7.13
N LEU A 2 20.43 4.02 7.58
CA LEU A 2 19.50 4.90 6.88
C LEU A 2 19.86 6.38 7.11
N THR A 3 19.82 7.17 6.04
CA THR A 3 19.95 8.62 6.16
C THR A 3 18.64 9.21 6.70
N PRO A 4 18.65 10.45 7.25
CA PRO A 4 17.41 11.11 7.65
C PRO A 4 16.38 11.22 6.53
N ASN A 5 16.82 11.44 5.29
CA ASN A 5 15.92 11.52 4.13
C ASN A 5 15.28 10.16 3.84
N GLU A 6 16.06 9.08 3.91
CA GLU A 6 15.55 7.72 3.72
C GLU A 6 14.56 7.34 4.81
N THR A 7 14.87 7.69 6.07
CA THR A 7 13.96 7.46 7.19
C THR A 7 12.63 8.18 6.99
N HIS A 8 12.67 9.45 6.55
CA HIS A 8 11.49 10.24 6.29
C HIS A 8 10.67 9.65 5.14
N GLU A 9 11.34 9.20 4.08
CA GLU A 9 10.69 8.56 2.95
C GLU A 9 10.03 7.24 3.34
N LEU A 10 10.71 6.43 4.17
CA LEU A 10 10.13 5.20 4.71
C LEU A 10 8.87 5.49 5.53
N LEU A 11 8.90 6.52 6.37
CA LEU A 11 7.73 6.90 7.16
C LEU A 11 6.54 7.25 6.27
N LYS A 12 6.78 8.03 5.22
CA LYS A 12 5.74 8.37 4.24
C LYS A 12 5.19 7.14 3.53
N LEU A 13 6.06 6.21 3.15
CA LEU A 13 5.64 4.98 2.48
C LEU A 13 4.81 4.09 3.40
N HIS A 14 5.19 3.99 4.67
CA HIS A 14 4.41 3.24 5.66
C HIS A 14 3.04 3.88 5.91
N GLU A 15 2.95 5.20 5.96
CA GLU A 15 1.68 5.93 6.07
C GLU A 15 0.79 5.66 4.86
N LYS A 16 1.37 5.68 3.66
CA LYS A 16 0.65 5.37 2.43
C LYS A 16 0.14 3.94 2.43
N LEU A 17 0.98 3.00 2.86
CA LEU A 17 0.61 1.58 2.96
C LEU A 17 -0.55 1.38 3.93
N ASP A 18 -0.51 2.05 5.07
CA ASP A 18 -1.58 2.00 6.06
C ASP A 18 -2.91 2.53 5.48
N THR A 19 -2.85 3.66 4.78
CA THR A 19 -4.01 4.25 4.11
C THR A 19 -4.60 3.29 3.07
N LEU A 20 -3.75 2.67 2.26
CA LEU A 20 -4.17 1.72 1.23
C LEU A 20 -4.80 0.47 1.84
N THR A 21 -4.22 -0.06 2.93
CA THR A 21 -4.77 -1.23 3.62
C THR A 21 -6.13 -0.93 4.23
N LYS A 22 -6.30 0.24 4.81
CA LYS A 22 -7.58 0.68 5.36
C LYS A 22 -8.63 0.85 4.26
N ALA A 23 -8.24 1.41 3.12
CA ALA A 23 -9.14 1.58 1.98
C ALA A 23 -9.60 0.22 1.46
N LEU A 24 -8.70 -0.76 1.36
CA LEU A 24 -9.04 -2.12 0.94
C LEU A 24 -10.01 -2.78 1.93
N HIS A 25 -9.75 -2.63 3.22
CA HIS A 25 -10.61 -3.16 4.27
C HIS A 25 -12.02 -2.56 4.18
N ASN A 26 -12.12 -1.24 3.99
CA ASN A 26 -13.40 -0.55 3.85
C ASN A 26 -14.18 -1.01 2.62
N LEU A 27 -13.50 -1.24 1.50
CA LEU A 27 -14.13 -1.77 0.29
C LEU A 27 -14.71 -3.16 0.53
N ASN A 28 -13.97 -4.02 1.21
CA ASN A 28 -14.42 -5.37 1.55
C ASN A 28 -15.64 -5.33 2.49
N LEU A 29 -15.63 -4.45 3.48
CA LEU A 29 -16.77 -4.27 4.39
C LEU A 29 -18.02 -3.79 3.63
N LYS A 30 -17.87 -2.84 2.72
CA LYS A 30 -18.99 -2.35 1.91
C LYS A 30 -19.58 -3.46 1.04
N ALA A 31 -18.72 -4.30 0.47
CA ALA A 31 -19.16 -5.43 -0.36
C ALA A 31 -19.95 -6.47 0.46
N GLU A 32 -19.64 -6.61 1.75
CA GLU A 32 -20.36 -7.53 2.64
C GLU A 32 -21.74 -6.99 3.06
N VAL A 33 -21.84 -5.66 3.22
CA VAL A 33 -23.05 -5.01 3.75
C VAL A 33 -24.01 -4.58 2.64
N PHE A 34 -23.47 -4.12 1.52
CA PHE A 34 -24.26 -3.58 0.41
C PHE A 34 -24.10 -4.45 -0.84
N VAL A 35 -25.17 -4.49 -1.66
CA VAL A 35 -25.09 -5.10 -2.99
C VAL A 35 -24.29 -4.14 -3.88
N VAL A 36 -23.06 -4.52 -4.20
CA VAL A 36 -22.15 -3.72 -5.01
C VAL A 36 -21.96 -4.38 -6.37
N ASP A 37 -21.74 -3.58 -7.42
CA ASP A 37 -21.38 -4.10 -8.72
C ASP A 37 -20.04 -4.83 -8.60
N SER A 38 -20.04 -6.14 -8.82
CA SER A 38 -18.87 -6.98 -8.64
C SER A 38 -17.73 -6.61 -9.56
N SER A 39 -18.03 -6.18 -10.80
CA SER A 39 -17.00 -5.76 -11.77
C SER A 39 -16.27 -4.53 -11.28
N LEU A 40 -16.99 -3.52 -10.83
CA LEU A 40 -16.40 -2.29 -10.32
C LEU A 40 -15.61 -2.55 -9.04
N HIS A 41 -16.16 -3.37 -8.15
CA HIS A 41 -15.48 -3.76 -6.91
C HIS A 41 -14.15 -4.44 -7.20
N GLU A 42 -14.12 -5.39 -8.14
CA GLU A 42 -12.90 -6.08 -8.53
C GLU A 42 -11.84 -5.12 -9.08
N VAL A 43 -12.24 -4.17 -9.92
CA VAL A 43 -11.32 -3.17 -10.48
C VAL A 43 -10.71 -2.32 -9.37
N GLN A 44 -11.52 -1.85 -8.42
CA GLN A 44 -11.05 -1.05 -7.30
C GLN A 44 -10.10 -1.82 -6.40
N VAL A 45 -10.43 -3.08 -6.10
CA VAL A 45 -9.58 -3.96 -5.29
C VAL A 45 -8.24 -4.20 -5.98
N GLU A 46 -8.24 -4.47 -7.28
CA GLU A 46 -7.01 -4.69 -8.04
C GLU A 46 -6.13 -3.44 -8.07
N GLU A 47 -6.71 -2.25 -8.23
CA GLU A 47 -5.98 -0.99 -8.20
C GLU A 47 -5.29 -0.78 -6.85
N ILE A 48 -6.01 -1.01 -5.75
CA ILE A 48 -5.45 -0.86 -4.41
C ILE A 48 -4.35 -1.89 -4.16
N LYS A 49 -4.56 -3.14 -4.56
CA LYS A 49 -3.54 -4.19 -4.43
C LYS A 49 -2.27 -3.84 -5.21
N SER A 50 -2.42 -3.33 -6.41
CA SER A 50 -1.28 -2.89 -7.24
C SER A 50 -0.51 -1.77 -6.54
N ASP A 51 -1.21 -0.78 -5.97
CA ASP A 51 -0.59 0.31 -5.23
C ASP A 51 0.14 -0.19 -3.98
N ILE A 52 -0.45 -1.16 -3.28
CA ILE A 52 0.18 -1.78 -2.10
C ILE A 52 1.48 -2.47 -2.51
N LEU A 53 1.46 -3.26 -3.57
CA LEU A 53 2.64 -3.96 -4.07
C LEU A 53 3.73 -2.98 -4.49
N ASN A 54 3.37 -1.90 -5.20
CA ASN A 54 4.32 -0.87 -5.60
C ASN A 54 4.94 -0.17 -4.40
N THR A 55 4.14 0.09 -3.37
CA THR A 55 4.61 0.73 -2.14
C THR A 55 5.57 -0.19 -1.38
N LEU A 56 5.24 -1.48 -1.27
CA LEU A 56 6.11 -2.48 -0.65
C LEU A 56 7.43 -2.62 -1.39
N ASP A 57 7.40 -2.59 -2.73
CA ASP A 57 8.59 -2.67 -3.55
C ASP A 57 9.52 -1.47 -3.30
N LYS A 58 8.97 -0.27 -3.19
CA LYS A 58 9.75 0.93 -2.86
C LYS A 58 10.38 0.86 -1.49
N ILE A 59 9.65 0.35 -0.51
CA ILE A 59 10.17 0.13 0.85
C ILE A 59 11.32 -0.86 0.81
N ASP A 60 11.15 -1.97 0.10
CA ASP A 60 12.17 -2.99 -0.05
C ASP A 60 13.44 -2.44 -0.71
N GLN A 61 13.29 -1.62 -1.75
CA GLN A 61 14.42 -0.97 -2.42
C GLN A 61 15.23 -0.10 -1.47
N ILE A 62 14.59 0.66 -0.61
CA ILE A 62 15.28 1.51 0.37
C ILE A 62 16.09 0.65 1.35
N TYR A 63 15.51 -0.42 1.86
CA TYR A 63 16.22 -1.33 2.77
C TYR A 63 17.35 -2.07 2.07
N THR A 64 17.17 -2.50 0.84
CA THR A 64 18.18 -3.19 0.07
C THR A 64 19.39 -2.30 -0.18
N VAL A 65 19.18 -1.06 -0.60
CA VAL A 65 20.25 -0.10 -0.81
C VAL A 65 20.99 0.19 0.50
N SER A 66 20.27 0.30 1.60
CA SER A 66 20.86 0.54 2.93
C SER A 66 21.74 -0.63 3.40
N VAL A 67 21.35 -1.86 3.08
CA VAL A 67 22.09 -3.07 3.50
C VAL A 67 23.33 -3.31 2.66
N GLU A 68 23.32 -2.92 1.40
CA GLU A 68 24.48 -3.11 0.49
C GLU A 68 25.66 -2.21 0.82
N TRP A 69 25.54 -1.25 1.68
CA TRP A 69 26.62 -0.39 2.17
C TRP A 69 27.27 -0.98 3.42
#